data_b8dd2c7b77317c65a64a2f7abfd60290
#
_entry.id   b8dd2c7b77317c65a64a2f7abfd60290
#
_cell.length_a   1.000
_cell.length_b   1.000
_cell.length_c   1.000
_cell.angle_alpha   90.00
_cell.angle_beta   90.00
_cell.angle_gamma   90.00
#
_symmetry.space_group_name_H-M   'P 1'
#
loop_
_entity.id
_entity.type
_entity.pdbx_description
1 polymer ?
#
loop_
_entity_poly.entity_id
_entity_poly.type
_entity_poly.pdbx_seq_one_letter_code
_entity_poly.pdbx_strand_id
1 'polypeptide(L)'
;LVIDSKNEEMSHRLIVLGASNVAKSLEVLLNVAPQMMPKPLEVYAAIGRGRSYGASSKFLFRGLPGILESELWPVLENRTSSAETSCVITDVGNDLLYDQSVDQIIDWVQQCIIRLRQTEGRIAITGIPLSCVRSLASYKFTAFRTMMFPKSRLQLQTVRDRAEALDVRLQELASDDDITFIPQKPDWYGFDPIHWKQAKRPEVWHTILNALGHQAFNYSSVRSSFFHSIRHWGTRPASRTLFGMKQTKAQPSIHRGEHLTVALY
;
A
#
# COMPACT_ATOMS: atom_id res chain seq x y z
N LEU A 1 13.16 43.98 -18.51
CA LEU A 1 12.76 43.04 -17.43
C LEU A 1 12.42 41.72 -18.10
N VAL A 2 13.39 40.83 -18.20
CA VAL A 2 13.20 39.44 -18.61
C VAL A 2 12.65 38.72 -17.36
N ILE A 3 11.37 38.36 -17.39
CA ILE A 3 10.78 37.50 -16.39
C ILE A 3 11.32 36.09 -16.71
N ASP A 4 12.27 35.67 -15.89
CA ASP A 4 12.81 34.31 -15.88
C ASP A 4 11.66 33.36 -15.49
N SER A 5 10.93 32.84 -16.48
CA SER A 5 10.01 31.77 -16.28
C SER A 5 10.84 30.52 -15.92
N LYS A 6 11.14 30.34 -14.65
CA LYS A 6 11.55 29.04 -14.15
C LYS A 6 10.50 28.04 -14.67
N ASN A 7 10.91 27.18 -15.61
CA ASN A 7 10.20 25.96 -15.92
C ASN A 7 9.99 25.26 -14.59
N GLU A 8 8.79 25.33 -14.02
CA GLU A 8 8.42 24.45 -12.92
C GLU A 8 8.44 23.06 -13.52
N GLU A 9 9.53 22.33 -13.31
CA GLU A 9 9.61 20.91 -13.65
C GLU A 9 8.39 20.24 -13.04
N MET A 10 7.50 19.76 -13.91
CA MET A 10 6.27 19.10 -13.49
C MET A 10 6.64 17.91 -12.62
N SER A 11 6.35 17.97 -11.32
CA SER A 11 6.66 16.90 -10.39
C SER A 11 5.71 15.72 -10.64
N HIS A 12 6.21 14.51 -10.42
CA HIS A 12 5.38 13.30 -10.47
C HIS A 12 5.14 12.79 -9.06
N ARG A 13 3.93 12.29 -8.82
CA ARG A 13 3.51 11.85 -7.50
C ARG A 13 3.01 10.42 -7.52
N LEU A 14 3.51 9.61 -6.58
CA LEU A 14 3.02 8.27 -6.32
C LEU A 14 2.44 8.19 -4.92
N ILE A 15 1.13 7.94 -4.83
CA ILE A 15 0.42 7.74 -3.55
C ILE A 15 0.20 6.25 -3.36
N VAL A 16 0.61 5.70 -2.22
CA VAL A 16 0.49 4.27 -1.93
C VAL A 16 -0.23 4.05 -0.61
N LEU A 17 -1.38 3.39 -0.69
CA LEU A 17 -2.17 2.95 0.46
C LEU A 17 -2.03 1.44 0.60
N GLY A 18 -1.59 0.97 1.77
CA GLY A 18 -1.42 -0.47 1.97
C GLY A 18 -0.91 -0.87 3.34
N ALA A 19 -0.66 -2.14 3.49
CA ALA A 19 -0.27 -2.72 4.78
C ALA A 19 1.14 -3.35 4.72
N SER A 20 1.21 -4.64 5.04
CA SER A 20 2.48 -5.33 5.25
C SER A 20 3.27 -5.62 3.98
N ASN A 21 2.62 -5.85 2.84
CA ASN A 21 3.34 -6.08 1.58
C ASN A 21 4.09 -4.84 1.16
N VAL A 22 3.44 -3.67 1.20
CA VAL A 22 4.10 -2.40 0.90
C VAL A 22 5.22 -2.12 1.90
N ALA A 23 4.95 -2.25 3.20
CA ALA A 23 5.94 -2.00 4.23
C ALA A 23 7.19 -2.91 4.12
N LYS A 24 7.02 -4.17 3.68
CA LYS A 24 8.12 -5.13 3.44
C LYS A 24 8.84 -4.90 2.12
N SER A 25 8.22 -4.25 1.15
CA SER A 25 8.76 -4.01 -0.19
C SER A 25 9.04 -2.54 -0.50
N LEU A 26 8.97 -1.65 0.49
CA LEU A 26 9.17 -0.22 0.29
C LEU A 26 10.50 0.09 -0.41
N GLU A 27 11.61 -0.53 0.03
CA GLU A 27 12.91 -0.34 -0.62
C GLU A 27 12.90 -0.76 -2.10
N VAL A 28 12.20 -1.85 -2.42
CA VAL A 28 12.05 -2.31 -3.81
C VAL A 28 11.23 -1.31 -4.62
N LEU A 29 10.12 -0.80 -4.06
CA LEU A 29 9.33 0.25 -4.69
C LEU A 29 10.19 1.48 -5.00
N LEU A 30 11.00 1.93 -4.02
CA LEU A 30 11.87 3.10 -4.18
C LEU A 30 13.05 2.88 -5.15
N ASN A 31 13.29 1.65 -5.58
CA ASN A 31 14.23 1.32 -6.64
C ASN A 31 13.54 1.12 -8.00
N VAL A 32 12.29 0.66 -8.02
CA VAL A 32 11.50 0.42 -9.23
C VAL A 32 10.86 1.71 -9.74
N ALA A 33 10.18 2.46 -8.87
CA ALA A 33 9.41 3.63 -9.28
C ALA A 33 10.23 4.70 -10.02
N PRO A 34 11.45 5.07 -9.60
CA PRO A 34 12.26 6.05 -10.32
C PRO A 34 12.80 5.57 -11.68
N GLN A 35 12.65 4.28 -12.01
CA GLN A 35 12.99 3.70 -13.32
C GLN A 35 11.81 3.74 -14.29
N MET A 36 10.59 3.87 -13.77
CA MET A 36 9.35 3.82 -14.53
C MET A 36 8.66 5.18 -14.62
N MET A 37 8.85 6.02 -13.62
CA MET A 37 8.19 7.32 -13.49
C MET A 37 9.20 8.47 -13.72
N PRO A 38 8.78 9.58 -14.35
CA PRO A 38 9.64 10.75 -14.51
C PRO A 38 10.05 11.34 -13.16
N LYS A 39 11.08 12.17 -13.19
CA LYS A 39 11.64 12.87 -12.03
C LYS A 39 11.40 14.37 -12.17
N PRO A 40 11.29 15.10 -11.06
CA PRO A 40 11.35 14.66 -9.66
C PRO A 40 10.12 13.86 -9.24
N LEU A 41 10.32 12.81 -8.40
CA LEU A 41 9.29 11.92 -7.92
C LEU A 41 9.04 12.09 -6.42
N GLU A 42 7.81 12.34 -6.06
CA GLU A 42 7.34 12.39 -4.68
C GLU A 42 6.53 11.13 -4.36
N VAL A 43 6.91 10.39 -3.33
CA VAL A 43 6.18 9.21 -2.86
C VAL A 43 5.49 9.52 -1.53
N TYR A 44 4.19 9.38 -1.49
CA TYR A 44 3.35 9.52 -0.29
C TYR A 44 2.79 8.16 0.07
N ALA A 45 3.15 7.62 1.22
CA ALA A 45 2.78 6.27 1.58
C ALA A 45 2.09 6.19 2.96
N ALA A 46 0.81 5.86 2.97
CA ALA A 46 0.08 5.48 4.18
C ALA A 46 0.15 3.95 4.34
N ILE A 47 1.20 3.47 5.00
CA ILE A 47 1.56 2.05 5.05
C ILE A 47 1.95 1.58 6.45
N GLY A 48 1.88 0.28 6.68
CA GLY A 48 2.35 -0.31 7.94
C GLY A 48 2.05 -1.79 8.06
N ARG A 49 2.83 -2.51 8.86
CA ARG A 49 2.56 -3.94 9.14
C ARG A 49 1.28 -4.05 9.93
N GLY A 50 0.31 -4.81 9.42
CA GLY A 50 -1.00 -4.99 10.00
C GLY A 50 -1.87 -3.73 9.97
N ARG A 51 -1.60 -2.76 9.11
CA ARG A 51 -2.39 -1.52 9.04
C ARG A 51 -3.77 -1.79 8.44
N SER A 52 -4.80 -1.27 9.06
CA SER A 52 -6.18 -1.28 8.60
C SER A 52 -6.49 -0.05 7.74
N TYR A 53 -7.48 -0.15 6.86
CA TYR A 53 -7.98 0.99 6.10
C TYR A 53 -8.77 1.96 6.97
N GLY A 54 -9.62 1.49 7.88
CA GLY A 54 -10.45 2.35 8.72
C GLY A 54 -10.20 2.24 10.22
N ALA A 55 -9.76 1.09 10.72
CA ALA A 55 -9.59 0.89 12.15
C ALA A 55 -8.16 1.20 12.61
N SER A 56 -8.01 1.65 13.86
CA SER A 56 -6.70 1.70 14.50
C SER A 56 -6.13 0.30 14.64
N SER A 57 -4.91 0.09 14.17
CA SER A 57 -4.25 -1.19 14.15
C SER A 57 -3.07 -1.25 15.10
N LYS A 58 -2.87 -2.40 15.74
CA LYS A 58 -1.73 -2.66 16.61
C LYS A 58 -0.93 -3.85 16.07
N PHE A 59 0.36 -3.65 15.91
CA PHE A 59 1.29 -4.73 15.59
C PHE A 59 2.43 -4.72 16.60
N LEU A 60 2.49 -5.77 17.44
CA LEU A 60 3.36 -5.83 18.61
C LEU A 60 3.09 -4.62 19.55
N PHE A 61 4.09 -3.77 19.76
CA PHE A 61 4.00 -2.60 20.65
C PHE A 61 3.71 -1.29 19.90
N ARG A 62 3.51 -1.37 18.56
CA ARG A 62 3.28 -0.23 17.70
C ARG A 62 1.82 -0.16 17.27
N GLY A 63 1.19 0.99 17.48
CA GLY A 63 -0.12 1.33 16.93
C GLY A 63 -0.01 2.32 15.79
N LEU A 64 -0.89 2.16 14.80
CA LEU A 64 -1.06 3.08 13.68
C LEU A 64 -2.55 3.45 13.58
N PRO A 65 -2.88 4.70 13.24
CA PRO A 65 -4.24 5.06 12.87
C PRO A 65 -4.65 4.30 11.60
N GLY A 66 -5.91 4.14 11.36
CA GLY A 66 -6.43 3.70 10.07
C GLY A 66 -5.89 4.56 8.93
N ILE A 67 -5.86 4.03 7.71
CA ILE A 67 -5.41 4.82 6.55
C ILE A 67 -6.30 6.06 6.39
N LEU A 68 -7.62 5.91 6.57
CA LEU A 68 -8.59 7.01 6.49
C LEU A 68 -8.34 8.15 7.51
N GLU A 69 -7.72 7.83 8.64
CA GLU A 69 -7.43 8.79 9.70
C GLU A 69 -5.95 9.24 9.72
N SER A 70 -5.21 8.89 8.67
CA SER A 70 -3.80 9.27 8.58
C SER A 70 -3.62 10.74 8.21
N GLU A 71 -2.49 11.31 8.62
CA GLU A 71 -2.10 12.67 8.26
C GLU A 71 -1.77 12.85 6.76
N LEU A 72 -1.91 11.80 5.96
CA LEU A 72 -1.77 11.87 4.50
C LEU A 72 -2.80 12.82 3.89
N TRP A 73 -4.04 12.72 4.28
CA TRP A 73 -5.14 13.42 3.65
C TRP A 73 -5.05 14.94 3.77
N PRO A 74 -4.86 15.51 4.96
CA PRO A 74 -4.66 16.97 5.07
C PRO A 74 -3.46 17.48 4.24
N VAL A 75 -2.42 16.65 4.09
CA VAL A 75 -1.26 17.03 3.28
C VAL A 75 -1.60 17.06 1.80
N LEU A 76 -2.38 16.10 1.30
CA LEU A 76 -2.83 16.09 -0.09
C LEU A 76 -3.80 17.23 -0.40
N GLU A 77 -4.75 17.49 0.50
CA GLU A 77 -5.76 18.57 0.38
C GLU A 77 -5.12 19.97 0.33
N ASN A 78 -4.03 20.18 1.07
CA ASN A 78 -3.34 21.47 1.13
C ASN A 78 -2.31 21.69 0.01
N ARG A 79 -2.13 20.73 -0.90
CA ARG A 79 -1.19 20.88 -2.01
C ARG A 79 -1.84 21.46 -3.26
N THR A 80 -1.27 22.57 -3.71
CA THR A 80 -1.74 23.32 -4.90
C THR A 80 -0.96 22.99 -6.17
N SER A 81 0.09 22.13 -6.10
CA SER A 81 0.91 21.82 -7.28
C SER A 81 0.22 20.82 -8.20
N SER A 82 0.14 21.15 -9.47
CA SER A 82 -0.27 20.25 -10.56
C SER A 82 0.83 19.20 -10.78
N ALA A 83 0.75 18.06 -10.11
CA ALA A 83 1.64 16.94 -10.35
C ALA A 83 0.89 15.81 -11.04
N GLU A 84 1.49 15.19 -12.06
CA GLU A 84 0.93 13.94 -12.59
C GLU A 84 0.94 12.87 -11.49
N THR A 85 -0.25 12.46 -11.06
CA THR A 85 -0.40 11.61 -9.89
C THR A 85 -0.79 10.20 -10.26
N SER A 86 -0.20 9.21 -9.59
CA SER A 86 -0.58 7.80 -9.64
C SER A 86 -0.86 7.29 -8.24
N CYS A 87 -1.93 6.51 -8.08
CA CYS A 87 -2.41 6.04 -6.79
C CYS A 87 -2.51 4.51 -6.78
N VAL A 88 -2.05 3.90 -5.71
CA VAL A 88 -2.11 2.44 -5.51
C VAL A 88 -2.84 2.12 -4.20
N ILE A 89 -3.90 1.32 -4.30
CA ILE A 89 -4.63 0.74 -3.17
C ILE A 89 -4.32 -0.76 -3.14
N THR A 90 -3.71 -1.24 -2.07
CA THR A 90 -3.32 -2.66 -1.95
C THR A 90 -3.44 -3.17 -0.52
N ASP A 91 -3.30 -4.49 -0.33
CA ASP A 91 -3.40 -5.14 0.98
C ASP A 91 -4.78 -5.00 1.68
N VAL A 92 -5.84 -4.72 0.92
CA VAL A 92 -7.21 -4.49 1.47
C VAL A 92 -7.69 -5.70 2.29
N GLY A 93 -7.33 -6.94 1.89
CA GLY A 93 -7.70 -8.16 2.60
C GLY A 93 -7.17 -8.28 4.03
N ASN A 94 -6.23 -7.41 4.43
CA ASN A 94 -5.75 -7.38 5.81
C ASN A 94 -6.84 -7.09 6.83
N ASP A 95 -7.85 -6.30 6.46
CA ASP A 95 -8.95 -5.92 7.34
C ASP A 95 -9.91 -7.08 7.67
N LEU A 96 -9.97 -8.11 6.85
CA LEU A 96 -10.69 -9.35 7.17
C LEU A 96 -10.17 -10.02 8.45
N LEU A 97 -8.87 -9.92 8.72
CA LEU A 97 -8.25 -10.50 9.92
C LEU A 97 -8.60 -9.73 11.20
N TYR A 98 -9.07 -8.50 11.07
CA TYR A 98 -9.62 -7.68 12.15
C TYR A 98 -11.13 -7.91 12.37
N ASP A 99 -11.68 -8.96 11.75
CA ASP A 99 -13.10 -9.33 11.81
C ASP A 99 -14.06 -8.24 11.27
N GLN A 100 -13.55 -7.42 10.36
CA GLN A 100 -14.39 -6.43 9.70
C GLN A 100 -15.29 -7.09 8.65
N SER A 101 -16.49 -6.56 8.48
CA SER A 101 -17.39 -7.00 7.42
C SER A 101 -16.89 -6.54 6.04
N VAL A 102 -17.27 -7.26 4.99
CA VAL A 102 -16.93 -6.87 3.61
C VAL A 102 -17.47 -5.47 3.29
N ASP A 103 -18.70 -5.18 3.67
CA ASP A 103 -19.32 -3.86 3.42
C ASP A 103 -18.56 -2.73 4.11
N GLN A 104 -18.12 -2.95 5.36
CA GLN A 104 -17.33 -1.94 6.07
C GLN A 104 -15.97 -1.71 5.41
N ILE A 105 -15.31 -2.77 4.92
CA ILE A 105 -14.03 -2.65 4.22
C ILE A 105 -14.21 -1.89 2.89
N ILE A 106 -15.26 -2.22 2.16
CA ILE A 106 -15.59 -1.55 0.90
C ILE A 106 -15.90 -0.06 1.12
N ASP A 107 -16.68 0.27 2.15
CA ASP A 107 -16.95 1.65 2.53
C ASP A 107 -15.65 2.43 2.77
N TRP A 108 -14.71 1.87 3.52
CA TRP A 108 -13.42 2.50 3.74
C TRP A 108 -12.58 2.68 2.47
N VAL A 109 -12.59 1.68 1.58
CA VAL A 109 -11.88 1.77 0.29
C VAL A 109 -12.53 2.84 -0.59
N GLN A 110 -13.86 2.91 -0.64
CA GLN A 110 -14.59 3.95 -1.37
C GLN A 110 -14.25 5.36 -0.86
N GLN A 111 -14.20 5.55 0.45
CA GLN A 111 -13.79 6.83 1.03
C GLN A 111 -12.34 7.20 0.63
N CYS A 112 -11.43 6.23 0.58
CA CYS A 112 -10.09 6.46 0.06
C CYS A 112 -10.11 6.87 -1.41
N ILE A 113 -10.89 6.19 -2.25
CA ILE A 113 -11.03 6.49 -3.69
C ILE A 113 -11.56 7.92 -3.88
N ILE A 114 -12.61 8.30 -3.17
CA ILE A 114 -13.20 9.66 -3.25
C ILE A 114 -12.14 10.73 -2.97
N ARG A 115 -11.31 10.53 -1.94
CA ARG A 115 -10.23 11.46 -1.61
C ARG A 115 -9.09 11.43 -2.63
N LEU A 116 -8.72 10.26 -3.16
CA LEU A 116 -7.69 10.14 -4.19
C LEU A 116 -8.12 10.77 -5.51
N ARG A 117 -9.40 10.71 -5.89
CA ARG A 117 -9.94 11.36 -7.09
C ARG A 117 -9.74 12.87 -7.08
N GLN A 118 -9.67 13.50 -5.90
CA GLN A 118 -9.36 14.93 -5.79
C GLN A 118 -7.94 15.28 -6.28
N THR A 119 -7.06 14.28 -6.42
CA THR A 119 -5.71 14.48 -6.98
C THR A 119 -5.67 14.36 -8.49
N GLU A 120 -6.79 14.06 -9.15
CA GLU A 120 -6.90 13.79 -10.60
C GLU A 120 -5.95 12.67 -11.07
N GLY A 121 -5.52 11.82 -10.14
CA GLY A 121 -4.55 10.74 -10.37
C GLY A 121 -5.19 9.47 -10.92
N ARG A 122 -4.41 8.73 -11.71
CA ARG A 122 -4.78 7.36 -12.11
C ARG A 122 -4.74 6.44 -10.88
N ILE A 123 -5.79 5.65 -10.65
CA ILE A 123 -5.93 4.78 -9.49
C ILE A 123 -5.82 3.31 -9.94
N ALA A 124 -5.02 2.53 -9.23
CA ALA A 124 -5.01 1.07 -9.33
C ALA A 124 -5.38 0.43 -7.99
N ILE A 125 -6.18 -0.63 -8.05
CA ILE A 125 -6.55 -1.45 -6.89
C ILE A 125 -6.07 -2.87 -7.14
N THR A 126 -5.38 -3.47 -6.17
CA THR A 126 -5.01 -4.89 -6.25
C THR A 126 -6.09 -5.76 -5.63
N GLY A 127 -6.39 -6.88 -6.27
CA GLY A 127 -7.32 -7.90 -5.76
C GLY A 127 -6.77 -8.68 -4.55
N ILE A 128 -7.54 -9.65 -4.12
CA ILE A 128 -7.20 -10.58 -3.03
C ILE A 128 -6.47 -11.81 -3.60
N PRO A 129 -5.45 -12.38 -2.93
CA PRO A 129 -4.77 -13.59 -3.39
C PRO A 129 -5.63 -14.86 -3.16
N LEU A 130 -6.79 -14.96 -3.84
CA LEU A 130 -7.79 -15.99 -3.60
C LEU A 130 -7.25 -17.42 -3.68
N SER A 131 -6.37 -17.69 -4.65
CA SER A 131 -5.76 -19.03 -4.79
C SER A 131 -4.97 -19.43 -3.53
N CYS A 132 -4.29 -18.47 -2.91
CA CYS A 132 -3.52 -18.67 -1.69
C CYS A 132 -4.44 -18.84 -0.47
N VAL A 133 -5.50 -18.04 -0.40
CA VAL A 133 -6.51 -18.13 0.67
C VAL A 133 -7.25 -19.47 0.62
N ARG A 134 -7.64 -19.92 -0.58
CA ARG A 134 -8.31 -21.21 -0.79
C ARG A 134 -7.43 -22.41 -0.40
N SER A 135 -6.13 -22.35 -0.74
CA SER A 135 -5.16 -23.40 -0.43
C SER A 135 -4.62 -23.39 0.99
N LEU A 136 -4.98 -22.39 1.80
CA LEU A 136 -4.49 -22.26 3.18
C LEU A 136 -5.03 -23.39 4.06
N ALA A 137 -4.11 -24.17 4.66
CA ALA A 137 -4.47 -25.24 5.57
C ALA A 137 -4.96 -24.72 6.93
N SER A 138 -5.97 -25.36 7.51
CA SER A 138 -6.61 -24.93 8.76
C SER A 138 -5.63 -24.76 9.92
N TYR A 139 -4.64 -25.66 10.05
CA TYR A 139 -3.63 -25.57 11.12
C TYR A 139 -2.73 -24.36 10.97
N LYS A 140 -2.36 -23.98 9.72
CA LYS A 140 -1.55 -22.79 9.45
C LYS A 140 -2.34 -21.50 9.78
N PHE A 141 -3.61 -21.47 9.35
CA PHE A 141 -4.50 -20.36 9.68
C PHE A 141 -4.67 -20.20 11.19
N THR A 142 -4.93 -21.31 11.92
CA THR A 142 -5.09 -21.28 13.37
C THR A 142 -3.83 -20.79 14.06
N ALA A 143 -2.63 -21.28 13.67
CA ALA A 143 -1.37 -20.83 14.22
C ALA A 143 -1.14 -19.33 13.98
N PHE A 144 -1.36 -18.86 12.74
CA PHE A 144 -1.24 -17.45 12.37
C PHE A 144 -2.23 -16.58 13.15
N ARG A 145 -3.50 -16.95 13.18
CA ARG A 145 -4.56 -16.22 13.91
C ARG A 145 -4.23 -16.11 15.40
N THR A 146 -3.85 -17.22 16.04
CA THR A 146 -3.54 -17.24 17.49
C THR A 146 -2.33 -16.36 17.80
N MET A 147 -1.32 -16.35 16.95
CA MET A 147 -0.11 -15.54 17.12
C MET A 147 -0.39 -14.04 16.92
N MET A 148 -1.12 -13.68 15.87
CA MET A 148 -1.31 -12.29 15.47
C MET A 148 -2.55 -11.65 16.06
N PHE A 149 -3.61 -12.44 16.25
CA PHE A 149 -4.93 -12.01 16.70
C PHE A 149 -5.48 -12.96 17.78
N PRO A 150 -4.85 -13.04 18.98
CA PRO A 150 -5.17 -14.07 19.98
C PRO A 150 -6.61 -14.01 20.51
N LYS A 151 -7.28 -12.87 20.35
CA LYS A 151 -8.70 -12.69 20.72
C LYS A 151 -9.67 -13.01 19.59
N SER A 152 -9.19 -13.20 18.37
CA SER A 152 -10.02 -13.48 17.20
C SER A 152 -10.58 -14.92 17.26
N ARG A 153 -11.88 -15.05 16.99
CA ARG A 153 -12.57 -16.34 16.84
C ARG A 153 -12.91 -16.67 15.39
N LEU A 154 -12.33 -15.93 14.44
CA LEU A 154 -12.55 -16.15 13.01
C LEU A 154 -12.23 -17.59 12.62
N GLN A 155 -13.13 -18.17 11.82
CA GLN A 155 -12.94 -19.48 11.21
C GLN A 155 -12.36 -19.31 9.80
N LEU A 156 -11.55 -20.28 9.36
CA LEU A 156 -10.94 -20.23 8.04
C LEU A 156 -11.97 -20.15 6.91
N GLN A 157 -13.09 -20.88 7.04
CA GLN A 157 -14.14 -20.84 6.02
C GLN A 157 -14.75 -19.44 5.91
N THR A 158 -15.06 -18.80 7.02
CA THR A 158 -15.57 -17.42 7.04
C THR A 158 -14.59 -16.45 6.36
N VAL A 159 -13.29 -16.62 6.59
CA VAL A 159 -12.27 -15.78 5.93
C VAL A 159 -12.23 -16.03 4.42
N ARG A 160 -12.38 -17.29 3.98
CA ARG A 160 -12.44 -17.62 2.55
C ARG A 160 -13.65 -16.98 1.88
N ASP A 161 -14.84 -17.16 2.46
CA ASP A 161 -16.09 -16.64 1.93
C ASP A 161 -16.05 -15.10 1.85
N ARG A 162 -15.56 -14.46 2.91
CA ARG A 162 -15.39 -13.00 2.93
C ARG A 162 -14.31 -12.53 1.96
N ALA A 163 -13.22 -13.26 1.75
CA ALA A 163 -12.17 -12.91 0.79
C ALA A 163 -12.69 -12.96 -0.65
N GLU A 164 -13.48 -13.97 -0.99
CA GLU A 164 -14.12 -14.09 -2.30
C GLU A 164 -15.12 -12.94 -2.52
N ALA A 165 -15.99 -12.68 -1.56
CA ALA A 165 -16.94 -11.58 -1.63
C ALA A 165 -16.22 -10.21 -1.74
N LEU A 166 -15.15 -10.02 -0.98
CA LEU A 166 -14.36 -8.78 -1.03
C LEU A 166 -13.70 -8.59 -2.39
N ASP A 167 -13.13 -9.64 -2.98
CA ASP A 167 -12.47 -9.54 -4.30
C ASP A 167 -13.46 -9.16 -5.39
N VAL A 168 -14.68 -9.75 -5.38
CA VAL A 168 -15.78 -9.38 -6.30
C VAL A 168 -16.13 -7.90 -6.13
N ARG A 169 -16.32 -7.43 -4.90
CA ARG A 169 -16.67 -6.03 -4.62
C ARG A 169 -15.55 -5.05 -5.01
N LEU A 170 -14.28 -5.46 -4.89
CA LEU A 170 -13.15 -4.65 -5.37
C LEU A 170 -13.13 -4.58 -6.90
N GLN A 171 -13.49 -5.65 -7.60
CA GLN A 171 -13.65 -5.65 -9.06
C GLN A 171 -14.80 -4.74 -9.51
N GLU A 172 -15.93 -4.78 -8.80
CA GLU A 172 -17.07 -3.88 -9.05
C GLU A 172 -16.66 -2.41 -8.90
N LEU A 173 -15.92 -2.06 -7.83
CA LEU A 173 -15.39 -0.71 -7.63
C LEU A 173 -14.43 -0.27 -8.75
N ALA A 174 -13.66 -1.20 -9.28
CA ALA A 174 -12.71 -0.93 -10.36
C ALA A 174 -13.35 -0.97 -11.75
N SER A 175 -14.64 -1.34 -11.87
CA SER A 175 -15.38 -1.26 -13.13
C SER A 175 -15.62 0.18 -13.60
N ASP A 176 -15.39 1.16 -12.73
CA ASP A 176 -15.31 2.56 -13.07
C ASP A 176 -14.07 2.82 -13.95
N ASP A 177 -14.23 3.49 -15.07
CA ASP A 177 -13.20 3.69 -16.11
C ASP A 177 -11.90 4.34 -15.59
N ASP A 178 -11.99 5.02 -14.44
CA ASP A 178 -10.82 5.69 -13.81
C ASP A 178 -9.98 4.76 -12.90
N ILE A 179 -10.40 3.50 -12.72
CA ILE A 179 -9.74 2.59 -11.76
C ILE A 179 -9.30 1.30 -12.45
N THR A 180 -8.01 0.99 -12.32
CA THR A 180 -7.43 -0.23 -12.86
C THR A 180 -7.40 -1.34 -11.81
N PHE A 181 -8.11 -2.45 -12.05
CA PHE A 181 -8.03 -3.63 -11.20
C PHE A 181 -6.83 -4.51 -11.58
N ILE A 182 -6.05 -4.92 -10.58
CA ILE A 182 -4.88 -5.77 -10.76
C ILE A 182 -5.06 -7.08 -10.00
N PRO A 183 -5.32 -8.19 -10.69
CA PRO A 183 -5.46 -9.49 -10.03
C PRO A 183 -4.13 -9.94 -9.43
N GLN A 184 -4.19 -10.57 -8.25
CA GLN A 184 -3.02 -11.13 -7.61
C GLN A 184 -2.63 -12.48 -8.24
N LYS A 185 -1.37 -12.59 -8.68
CA LYS A 185 -0.87 -13.83 -9.31
C LYS A 185 -0.44 -14.83 -8.24
N PRO A 186 -0.83 -16.12 -8.38
CA PRO A 186 -0.48 -17.15 -7.38
C PRO A 186 1.04 -17.31 -7.18
N ASP A 187 1.84 -17.14 -8.22
CA ASP A 187 3.29 -17.28 -8.17
C ASP A 187 4.00 -16.16 -7.42
N TRP A 188 3.32 -15.04 -7.15
CA TRP A 188 3.84 -13.96 -6.29
C TRP A 188 3.92 -14.38 -4.81
N TYR A 189 3.18 -15.41 -4.42
CA TYR A 189 3.08 -15.93 -3.06
C TYR A 189 3.78 -17.28 -2.92
N GLY A 190 4.06 -17.66 -1.69
CA GLY A 190 4.74 -18.93 -1.41
C GLY A 190 4.14 -19.66 -0.22
N PHE A 191 5.01 -20.13 0.65
CA PHE A 191 4.60 -20.76 1.89
C PHE A 191 3.80 -19.82 2.80
N ASP A 192 4.15 -18.53 2.79
CA ASP A 192 3.38 -17.44 3.41
C ASP A 192 2.33 -16.98 2.39
N PRO A 193 1.03 -17.24 2.65
CA PRO A 193 -0.03 -17.00 1.67
C PRO A 193 -0.47 -15.54 1.57
N ILE A 194 0.02 -14.67 2.46
CA ILE A 194 -0.42 -13.28 2.55
C ILE A 194 0.68 -12.28 2.13
N HIS A 195 1.93 -12.71 2.06
CA HIS A 195 3.02 -11.82 1.68
C HIS A 195 3.68 -12.24 0.37
N TRP A 196 3.98 -11.23 -0.45
CA TRP A 196 4.73 -11.42 -1.68
C TRP A 196 6.11 -12.02 -1.39
N LYS A 197 6.47 -13.07 -2.14
CA LYS A 197 7.83 -13.61 -2.14
C LYS A 197 8.83 -12.49 -2.35
N GLN A 198 9.91 -12.50 -1.60
CA GLN A 198 10.96 -11.49 -1.72
C GLN A 198 11.47 -11.34 -3.16
N ALA A 199 11.71 -12.45 -3.85
CA ALA A 199 12.18 -12.44 -5.25
C ALA A 199 11.15 -11.89 -6.25
N LYS A 200 9.86 -11.86 -5.89
CA LYS A 200 8.77 -11.41 -6.77
C LYS A 200 8.40 -9.94 -6.60
N ARG A 201 8.85 -9.28 -5.54
CA ARG A 201 8.52 -7.88 -5.26
C ARG A 201 8.86 -6.91 -6.40
N PRO A 202 10.01 -7.04 -7.11
CA PRO A 202 10.26 -6.19 -8.28
C PRO A 202 9.23 -6.39 -9.40
N GLU A 203 8.87 -7.66 -9.70
CA GLU A 203 7.84 -7.99 -10.69
C GLU A 203 6.48 -7.40 -10.30
N VAL A 204 6.09 -7.52 -9.02
CA VAL A 204 4.81 -6.99 -8.52
C VAL A 204 4.74 -5.48 -8.73
N TRP A 205 5.75 -4.73 -8.27
CA TRP A 205 5.76 -3.28 -8.43
C TRP A 205 5.83 -2.84 -9.88
N HIS A 206 6.61 -3.55 -10.70
CA HIS A 206 6.64 -3.32 -12.13
C HIS A 206 5.24 -3.52 -12.76
N THR A 207 4.54 -4.61 -12.40
CA THR A 207 3.19 -4.90 -12.92
C THR A 207 2.20 -3.80 -12.51
N ILE A 208 2.22 -3.37 -11.24
CA ILE A 208 1.32 -2.34 -10.72
C ILE A 208 1.56 -1.00 -11.44
N LEU A 209 2.81 -0.56 -11.54
CA LEU A 209 3.13 0.72 -12.15
C LEU A 209 2.91 0.70 -13.68
N ASN A 210 3.17 -0.43 -14.34
CA ASN A 210 2.87 -0.57 -15.77
C ASN A 210 1.36 -0.51 -16.04
N ALA A 211 0.53 -1.11 -15.19
CA ALA A 211 -0.92 -1.03 -15.28
C ALA A 211 -1.44 0.41 -15.11
N LEU A 212 -0.72 1.27 -14.39
CA LEU A 212 -0.98 2.71 -14.30
C LEU A 212 -0.45 3.50 -15.51
N GLY A 213 0.06 2.82 -16.54
CA GLY A 213 0.53 3.44 -17.79
C GLY A 213 1.97 3.94 -17.73
N HIS A 214 2.75 3.59 -16.71
CA HIS A 214 4.17 3.93 -16.65
C HIS A 214 5.00 3.01 -17.53
N GLN A 215 6.09 3.56 -18.08
CA GLN A 215 6.92 2.85 -19.04
C GLN A 215 7.59 1.62 -18.41
N ALA A 216 7.46 0.47 -19.07
CA ALA A 216 8.09 -0.77 -18.61
C ALA A 216 9.62 -0.69 -18.73
N PHE A 217 10.33 -1.34 -17.80
CA PHE A 217 11.77 -1.48 -17.82
C PHE A 217 12.18 -2.91 -17.42
N ASN A 218 13.44 -3.25 -17.67
CA ASN A 218 13.96 -4.56 -17.24
C ASN A 218 14.27 -4.56 -15.75
N TYR A 219 13.33 -5.07 -14.94
CA TYR A 219 13.45 -5.14 -13.49
C TYR A 219 14.35 -6.28 -12.96
N SER A 220 14.95 -7.10 -13.84
CA SER A 220 15.81 -8.22 -13.43
C SER A 220 17.06 -7.76 -12.66
N SER A 221 17.47 -6.51 -12.85
CA SER A 221 18.58 -5.89 -12.12
C SER A 221 18.21 -5.44 -10.69
N VAL A 222 16.92 -5.29 -10.42
CA VAL A 222 16.44 -4.85 -9.10
C VAL A 222 16.47 -6.01 -8.11
N ARG A 223 17.44 -6.01 -7.23
CA ARG A 223 17.56 -7.04 -6.19
C ARG A 223 16.68 -6.69 -4.99
N SER A 224 15.88 -7.65 -4.54
CA SER A 224 15.20 -7.61 -3.25
C SER A 224 16.02 -8.39 -2.23
N SER A 225 16.51 -7.72 -1.18
CA SER A 225 17.26 -8.34 -0.09
C SER A 225 16.46 -8.30 1.20
N PHE A 226 16.70 -9.26 2.08
CA PHE A 226 16.14 -9.25 3.44
C PHE A 226 16.57 -7.98 4.20
N PHE A 227 17.79 -7.52 4.01
CA PHE A 227 18.31 -6.27 4.59
C PHE A 227 17.52 -5.04 4.11
N HIS A 228 16.98 -5.05 2.89
CA HIS A 228 16.10 -3.99 2.40
C HIS A 228 14.80 -3.90 3.22
N SER A 229 14.27 -5.03 3.66
CA SER A 229 13.07 -5.06 4.50
C SER A 229 13.32 -4.54 5.92
N ILE A 230 14.58 -4.58 6.40
CA ILE A 230 14.98 -4.10 7.72
C ILE A 230 15.38 -2.63 7.67
N ARG A 231 15.98 -2.15 6.57
CA ARG A 231 16.49 -0.78 6.43
C ARG A 231 15.44 0.28 6.76
N HIS A 232 14.18 0.02 6.39
CA HIS A 232 13.07 0.93 6.68
C HIS A 232 12.29 0.58 7.95
N TRP A 233 12.72 -0.41 8.73
CA TRP A 233 12.06 -0.73 9.99
C TRP A 233 12.13 0.42 11.01
N GLY A 234 13.23 1.17 10.97
CA GLY A 234 13.40 2.39 11.77
C GLY A 234 12.71 3.64 11.19
N THR A 235 12.24 3.60 9.94
CA THR A 235 11.54 4.74 9.34
C THR A 235 10.21 4.95 10.04
N ARG A 236 9.94 6.20 10.41
CA ARG A 236 8.77 6.55 11.22
C ARG A 236 7.76 7.27 10.35
N PRO A 237 6.48 6.85 10.40
CA PRO A 237 5.40 7.64 9.81
C PRO A 237 5.22 8.96 10.58
N ALA A 238 4.46 9.89 9.98
CA ALA A 238 4.15 11.18 10.59
C ALA A 238 3.57 11.02 12.00
N SER A 239 2.71 10.01 12.22
CA SER A 239 2.12 9.70 13.52
C SER A 239 2.08 8.19 13.78
N ARG A 240 2.44 7.78 15.00
CA ARG A 240 2.28 6.41 15.50
C ARG A 240 2.19 6.40 17.03
N THR A 241 1.76 5.29 17.60
CA THR A 241 1.98 5.00 19.02
C THR A 241 3.04 3.91 19.18
N LEU A 242 3.92 4.05 20.16
CA LEU A 242 4.89 3.03 20.54
C LEU A 242 4.86 2.86 22.05
N PHE A 243 4.60 1.64 22.53
CA PHE A 243 4.36 1.35 23.96
C PHE A 243 3.31 2.26 24.59
N GLY A 244 2.25 2.60 23.84
CA GLY A 244 1.18 3.49 24.29
C GLY A 244 1.48 4.99 24.19
N MET A 245 2.71 5.40 23.90
CA MET A 245 3.10 6.81 23.75
C MET A 245 2.97 7.26 22.29
N LYS A 246 2.29 8.39 22.08
CA LYS A 246 2.19 9.01 20.76
C LYS A 246 3.56 9.57 20.35
N GLN A 247 3.97 9.26 19.12
CA GLN A 247 5.18 9.76 18.50
C GLN A 247 4.82 10.40 17.17
N THR A 248 5.38 11.57 16.91
CA THR A 248 5.24 12.28 15.64
C THR A 248 6.61 12.48 14.98
N LYS A 249 6.63 12.59 13.66
CA LYS A 249 7.84 12.91 12.88
C LYS A 249 7.47 13.74 11.67
N ALA A 250 8.21 14.85 11.47
CA ALA A 250 8.06 15.67 10.27
C ALA A 250 8.32 14.84 9.01
N GLN A 251 7.55 15.12 7.96
CA GLN A 251 7.64 14.50 6.65
C GLN A 251 7.97 15.54 5.58
N PRO A 252 8.67 15.18 4.48
CA PRO A 252 9.18 13.84 4.14
C PRO A 252 10.34 13.39 5.04
N SER A 253 10.48 12.06 5.23
CA SER A 253 11.49 11.47 6.11
C SER A 253 12.59 10.70 5.39
N ILE A 254 12.47 10.50 4.08
CA ILE A 254 13.47 9.87 3.24
C ILE A 254 13.72 10.76 2.04
N HIS A 255 15.00 11.00 1.74
CA HIS A 255 15.47 11.72 0.57
C HIS A 255 16.52 10.87 -0.13
N ARG A 256 16.43 10.75 -1.46
CA ARG A 256 17.41 10.06 -2.30
C ARG A 256 17.84 10.98 -3.45
N GLY A 257 18.92 11.70 -3.23
CA GLY A 257 19.33 12.76 -4.12
C GLY A 257 18.27 13.89 -4.20
N GLU A 258 18.33 14.66 -5.26
CA GLU A 258 17.39 15.78 -5.51
C GLU A 258 16.07 15.33 -6.16
N HIS A 259 15.99 14.04 -6.61
CA HIS A 259 14.93 13.58 -7.50
C HIS A 259 13.90 12.67 -6.86
N LEU A 260 14.11 12.23 -5.61
CA LEU A 260 13.16 11.35 -4.93
C LEU A 260 12.97 11.73 -3.47
N THR A 261 11.75 12.07 -3.12
CA THR A 261 11.34 12.32 -1.73
C THR A 261 10.26 11.32 -1.32
N VAL A 262 10.27 10.90 -0.04
CA VAL A 262 9.30 9.95 0.48
C VAL A 262 8.74 10.43 1.82
N ALA A 263 7.44 10.57 1.87
CA ALA A 263 6.69 10.89 3.07
C ALA A 263 5.87 9.67 3.52
N LEU A 264 5.95 9.34 4.79
CA LEU A 264 5.28 8.19 5.40
C LEU A 264 4.23 8.68 6.40
N TYR A 265 3.00 8.15 6.28
CA TYR A 265 1.83 8.57 7.08
C TYR A 265 1.16 7.41 7.79
#